data_929543bf89eb1a9fb5fe70f5a75a4711
#
_entry.id   929543bf89eb1a9fb5fe70f5a75a4711
#
_cell.length_a   1.000
_cell.length_b   1.000
_cell.length_c   1.000
_cell.angle_alpha   90.00
_cell.angle_beta   90.00
_cell.angle_gamma   90.00
#
_symmetry.space_group_name_H-M   'P 1'
#
loop_
_entity.id
_entity.type
_entity.pdbx_description
1 polymer ?
#
loop_
_entity_poly.entity_id
_entity_poly.type
_entity_poly.pdbx_seq_one_letter_code
_entity_poly.pdbx_strand_id
1 'polypeptide(L)'
;MLLIHANYLDEDFRLVQGDIEIEDGKILRVGKDLPRKEEDLAVDCAGSYTVVPGFVDVHIHGCAGADTCDATREALEAMAAFLLAHGVTSFCPTTMTTSRETIQAALLAAKDMMDHPMEGGARVVGVNMEGPFIAKERKGAQKEEDILPPDFPLFQRFYEKSGGIVRLVDLAPEQPGGLDFVEKASQLCTVSIAHTTADYDQAKAAFDKGVTHATHLFNAMSGLHHRKPGVVGAVFDDSRVRGELICDGFHIHPAVLRAAFRLLGDRALIVSDSMRANGMPEGEAFDLGGQMVTVHHGKELLPDGTIAGSVTNLHQEIKNLVSFGVPFEQAVKAATLLPARAIGLDGEIGSIAPGKRADLVVLDENLDIAAVYH
;
A
#
# COMPACT_ATOMS: atom_id res chain seq x y z
N MET A 1 8.70 28.07 0.34
CA MET A 1 9.32 27.46 1.54
C MET A 1 10.62 26.78 1.12
N LEU A 2 11.63 26.78 1.97
CA LEU A 2 12.92 26.18 1.69
C LEU A 2 13.37 25.31 2.88
N LEU A 3 13.56 24.01 2.68
CA LEU A 3 14.23 23.15 3.64
C LEU A 3 15.73 23.20 3.33
N ILE A 4 16.55 23.57 4.31
CA ILE A 4 17.98 23.77 4.11
C ILE A 4 18.82 22.84 4.95
N HIS A 5 20.00 22.53 4.48
CA HIS A 5 20.95 21.60 5.11
C HIS A 5 20.32 20.23 5.43
N ALA A 6 19.32 19.82 4.63
CA ALA A 6 18.66 18.54 4.81
C ALA A 6 19.54 17.38 4.29
N ASN A 7 19.57 16.28 5.03
CA ASN A 7 19.85 15.01 4.40
C ASN A 7 18.58 14.53 3.70
N TYR A 8 18.62 14.15 2.45
CA TYR A 8 17.44 13.66 1.74
C TYR A 8 17.78 12.55 0.75
N LEU A 9 16.79 11.73 0.42
CA LEU A 9 16.93 10.74 -0.64
C LEU A 9 16.65 11.41 -1.99
N ASP A 10 17.66 11.42 -2.88
CA ASP A 10 17.52 11.93 -4.23
C ASP A 10 16.59 11.05 -5.10
N GLU A 11 16.40 11.39 -6.36
CA GLU A 11 15.54 10.62 -7.27
C GLU A 11 16.00 9.19 -7.53
N ASP A 12 17.29 8.90 -7.29
CA ASP A 12 17.90 7.56 -7.34
C ASP A 12 17.86 6.85 -5.98
N PHE A 13 17.26 7.46 -4.95
CA PHE A 13 17.25 6.98 -3.56
C PHE A 13 18.64 6.87 -2.94
N ARG A 14 19.56 7.79 -3.28
CA ARG A 14 20.84 7.94 -2.60
C ARG A 14 20.72 9.03 -1.55
N LEU A 15 21.28 8.76 -0.37
CA LEU A 15 21.30 9.77 0.68
C LEU A 15 22.30 10.86 0.31
N VAL A 16 21.81 12.08 0.14
CA VAL A 16 22.60 13.28 -0.21
C VAL A 16 22.27 14.41 0.73
N GLN A 17 23.16 15.43 0.78
CA GLN A 17 22.90 16.66 1.55
C GLN A 17 22.66 17.84 0.63
N GLY A 18 21.65 18.67 0.95
CA GLY A 18 21.30 19.86 0.17
C GLY A 18 20.04 20.51 0.66
N ASP A 19 19.48 21.35 -0.19
CA ASP A 19 18.28 22.14 0.06
C ASP A 19 17.13 21.67 -0.84
N ILE A 20 15.89 21.80 -0.37
CA ILE A 20 14.66 21.48 -1.11
C ILE A 20 13.79 22.74 -1.12
N GLU A 21 13.56 23.30 -2.31
CA GLU A 21 12.66 24.45 -2.49
C GLU A 21 11.28 23.98 -2.88
N ILE A 22 10.28 24.49 -2.17
CA ILE A 22 8.86 24.15 -2.34
C ILE A 22 8.08 25.42 -2.67
N GLU A 23 7.29 25.37 -3.74
CA GLU A 23 6.39 26.43 -4.18
C GLU A 23 5.07 25.81 -4.64
N ASP A 24 3.95 26.39 -4.20
CA ASP A 24 2.59 25.94 -4.56
C ASP A 24 2.35 24.43 -4.38
N GLY A 25 2.84 23.87 -3.27
CA GLY A 25 2.68 22.43 -2.96
C GLY A 25 3.50 21.50 -3.83
N LYS A 26 4.47 22.02 -4.61
CA LYS A 26 5.36 21.23 -5.47
C LYS A 26 6.83 21.47 -5.12
N ILE A 27 7.64 20.47 -5.37
CA ILE A 27 9.10 20.59 -5.33
C ILE A 27 9.51 21.41 -6.56
N LEU A 28 10.04 22.62 -6.32
CA LEU A 28 10.52 23.49 -7.40
C LEU A 28 11.94 23.11 -7.82
N ARG A 29 12.83 22.96 -6.85
CA ARG A 29 14.25 22.63 -7.05
C ARG A 29 14.79 21.85 -5.88
N VAL A 30 15.82 21.06 -6.16
CA VAL A 30 16.68 20.40 -5.17
C VAL A 30 18.14 20.68 -5.52
N GLY A 31 18.99 20.85 -4.53
CA GLY A 31 20.44 21.12 -4.78
C GLY A 31 21.13 21.65 -3.56
N LYS A 32 22.44 21.96 -3.72
CA LYS A 32 23.25 22.58 -2.67
C LYS A 32 23.19 24.10 -2.79
N ASP A 33 23.15 24.77 -1.62
CA ASP A 33 23.27 26.24 -1.51
C ASP A 33 22.25 26.98 -2.43
N LEU A 34 20.97 26.56 -2.40
CA LEU A 34 19.94 27.21 -3.20
C LEU A 34 19.80 28.68 -2.77
N PRO A 35 19.66 29.63 -3.75
CA PRO A 35 19.52 31.04 -3.47
C PRO A 35 18.23 31.30 -2.66
N ARG A 36 18.36 32.06 -1.57
CA ARG A 36 17.25 32.47 -0.70
C ARG A 36 16.78 33.88 -1.05
N LYS A 37 15.47 34.08 -0.96
CA LYS A 37 14.85 35.41 -0.93
C LYS A 37 14.59 35.81 0.53
N GLU A 38 14.52 37.11 0.83
CA GLU A 38 14.23 37.60 2.19
C GLU A 38 12.87 37.13 2.72
N GLU A 39 11.91 36.92 1.83
CA GLU A 39 10.56 36.45 2.12
C GLU A 39 10.42 34.91 2.29
N ASP A 40 11.47 34.14 2.00
CA ASP A 40 11.40 32.68 2.07
C ASP A 40 11.28 32.18 3.53
N LEU A 41 10.23 31.39 3.80
CA LEU A 41 10.16 30.60 5.01
C LEU A 41 11.22 29.49 4.92
N ALA A 42 12.32 29.65 5.63
CA ALA A 42 13.37 28.65 5.66
C ALA A 42 13.32 27.81 6.95
N VAL A 43 13.34 26.48 6.78
CA VAL A 43 13.45 25.52 7.88
C VAL A 43 14.82 24.87 7.80
N ASP A 44 15.64 25.08 8.83
CA ASP A 44 16.98 24.51 8.92
C ASP A 44 16.93 23.10 9.52
N CYS A 45 17.23 22.10 8.72
CA CYS A 45 17.31 20.71 9.14
C CYS A 45 18.62 20.38 9.87
N ALA A 46 19.56 21.35 9.97
CA ALA A 46 20.83 21.27 10.70
C ALA A 46 21.68 20.00 10.41
N GLY A 47 21.42 19.31 9.31
CA GLY A 47 22.05 18.03 8.96
C GLY A 47 21.70 16.85 9.86
N SER A 48 20.78 17.05 10.83
CA SER A 48 20.37 16.01 11.78
C SER A 48 19.10 15.27 11.35
N TYR A 49 18.31 15.88 10.46
CA TYR A 49 17.09 15.30 9.96
C TYR A 49 17.26 14.73 8.55
N THR A 50 16.58 13.64 8.30
CA THR A 50 16.51 13.02 6.96
C THR A 50 15.12 13.26 6.36
N VAL A 51 15.08 13.91 5.20
CA VAL A 51 13.84 14.13 4.45
C VAL A 51 13.65 13.01 3.45
N VAL A 52 12.50 12.37 3.50
CA VAL A 52 12.11 11.29 2.59
C VAL A 52 10.79 11.65 1.91
N PRO A 53 10.45 11.04 0.75
CA PRO A 53 9.13 11.21 0.15
C PRO A 53 8.03 10.76 1.11
N GLY A 54 6.85 11.36 1.02
CA GLY A 54 5.66 10.88 1.72
C GLY A 54 5.35 9.43 1.38
N PHE A 55 4.95 8.66 2.37
CA PHE A 55 4.65 7.24 2.18
C PHE A 55 3.37 7.05 1.37
N VAL A 56 3.31 5.97 0.60
CA VAL A 56 2.19 5.62 -0.28
C VAL A 56 1.71 4.22 0.09
N ASP A 57 0.53 4.10 0.68
CA ASP A 57 -0.06 2.82 1.06
C ASP A 57 -1.12 2.40 0.04
N VAL A 58 -0.81 1.38 -0.74
CA VAL A 58 -1.72 0.89 -1.80
C VAL A 58 -2.60 -0.27 -1.37
N HIS A 59 -2.46 -0.72 -0.10
CA HIS A 59 -3.25 -1.81 0.45
C HIS A 59 -3.52 -1.57 1.95
N ILE A 60 -4.68 -1.01 2.25
CA ILE A 60 -5.12 -0.71 3.61
C ILE A 60 -6.65 -0.78 3.72
N HIS A 61 -7.16 -1.63 4.61
CA HIS A 61 -8.60 -1.76 4.85
C HIS A 61 -9.14 -0.74 5.84
N GLY A 62 -8.36 -0.48 6.91
CA GLY A 62 -8.80 0.43 7.95
C GLY A 62 -7.71 0.83 8.94
N CYS A 63 -8.02 1.79 9.78
CA CYS A 63 -7.25 2.23 10.95
C CYS A 63 -8.10 3.16 11.81
N ALA A 64 -7.66 3.46 13.04
CA ALA A 64 -8.31 4.40 13.96
C ALA A 64 -9.81 4.12 14.18
N GLY A 65 -10.21 2.84 14.22
CA GLY A 65 -11.59 2.45 14.42
C GLY A 65 -12.48 2.51 13.17
N ALA A 66 -11.96 2.94 12.02
CA ALA A 66 -12.66 3.08 10.76
C ALA A 66 -12.22 2.04 9.73
N ASP A 67 -13.08 1.76 8.75
CA ASP A 67 -12.85 0.78 7.68
C ASP A 67 -13.39 1.29 6.34
N THR A 68 -12.72 0.94 5.27
CA THR A 68 -13.15 1.29 3.90
C THR A 68 -14.57 0.80 3.60
N CYS A 69 -14.93 -0.39 4.10
CA CYS A 69 -16.25 -0.98 3.92
C CYS A 69 -17.34 -0.40 4.85
N ASP A 70 -17.02 0.54 5.75
CA ASP A 70 -18.02 1.39 6.39
C ASP A 70 -18.73 2.27 5.34
N ALA A 71 -18.09 2.45 4.19
CA ALA A 71 -18.62 3.11 3.01
C ALA A 71 -19.14 4.54 3.28
N THR A 72 -18.49 5.26 4.20
CA THR A 72 -18.82 6.63 4.58
C THR A 72 -17.62 7.55 4.40
N ARG A 73 -17.88 8.83 4.16
CA ARG A 73 -16.87 9.85 4.10
C ARG A 73 -16.13 10.00 5.43
N GLU A 74 -16.87 9.99 6.53
CA GLU A 74 -16.36 10.15 7.89
C GLU A 74 -15.34 9.05 8.25
N ALA A 75 -15.57 7.81 7.82
CA ALA A 75 -14.62 6.72 8.02
C ALA A 75 -13.32 6.97 7.26
N LEU A 76 -13.40 7.37 6.00
CA LEU A 76 -12.21 7.70 5.19
C LEU A 76 -11.47 8.93 5.71
N GLU A 77 -12.16 9.93 6.26
CA GLU A 77 -11.54 11.10 6.91
C GLU A 77 -10.78 10.70 8.19
N ALA A 78 -11.35 9.81 9.01
CA ALA A 78 -10.66 9.28 10.19
C ALA A 78 -9.38 8.52 9.79
N MET A 79 -9.46 7.67 8.75
CA MET A 79 -8.30 6.98 8.20
C MET A 79 -7.27 7.98 7.66
N ALA A 80 -7.68 8.96 6.87
CA ALA A 80 -6.80 9.95 6.26
C ALA A 80 -6.03 10.78 7.30
N ALA A 81 -6.70 11.20 8.38
CA ALA A 81 -6.06 11.92 9.48
C ALA A 81 -5.02 11.07 10.22
N PHE A 82 -5.37 9.82 10.53
CA PHE A 82 -4.45 8.87 11.17
C PHE A 82 -3.23 8.59 10.29
N LEU A 83 -3.45 8.32 9.01
CA LEU A 83 -2.39 8.00 8.05
C LEU A 83 -1.40 9.15 7.87
N LEU A 84 -1.89 10.40 7.75
CA LEU A 84 -1.02 11.56 7.61
C LEU A 84 -0.13 11.74 8.85
N ALA A 85 -0.67 11.55 10.05
CA ALA A 85 0.09 11.60 11.29
C ALA A 85 1.23 10.55 11.35
N HIS A 86 1.11 9.47 10.57
CA HIS A 86 2.10 8.41 10.44
C HIS A 86 2.91 8.48 9.13
N GLY A 87 2.94 9.65 8.48
CA GLY A 87 3.77 9.92 7.30
C GLY A 87 3.21 9.39 5.97
N VAL A 88 2.06 8.74 5.97
CA VAL A 88 1.38 8.34 4.73
C VAL A 88 0.66 9.56 4.16
N THR A 89 1.10 10.03 3.01
CA THR A 89 0.53 11.21 2.35
C THR A 89 -0.47 10.85 1.25
N SER A 90 -0.39 9.61 0.77
CA SER A 90 -1.30 9.09 -0.27
C SER A 90 -1.65 7.63 0.01
N PHE A 91 -2.92 7.24 -0.19
CA PHE A 91 -3.34 5.86 0.04
C PHE A 91 -4.45 5.41 -0.91
N CYS A 92 -4.54 4.11 -1.11
CA CYS A 92 -5.66 3.44 -1.76
C CYS A 92 -6.48 2.70 -0.70
N PRO A 93 -7.62 3.26 -0.22
CA PRO A 93 -8.53 2.49 0.62
C PRO A 93 -8.88 1.18 -0.09
N THR A 94 -8.85 0.08 0.65
CA THR A 94 -8.97 -1.28 0.11
C THR A 94 -10.30 -1.88 0.56
N THR A 95 -11.11 -2.34 -0.40
CA THR A 95 -12.35 -3.06 -0.08
C THR A 95 -12.06 -4.49 0.33
N MET A 96 -12.98 -5.10 1.07
CA MET A 96 -12.97 -6.54 1.34
C MET A 96 -14.03 -7.27 0.52
N THR A 97 -13.99 -8.60 0.54
CA THR A 97 -15.10 -9.45 0.07
C THR A 97 -16.33 -9.22 0.95
N THR A 98 -17.32 -8.53 0.39
CA THR A 98 -18.57 -8.18 1.03
C THR A 98 -19.69 -8.05 -0.01
N SER A 99 -20.89 -7.59 0.38
CA SER A 99 -22.00 -7.41 -0.55
C SER A 99 -21.65 -6.46 -1.70
N ARG A 100 -22.23 -6.69 -2.87
CA ARG A 100 -22.02 -5.82 -4.05
C ARG A 100 -22.42 -4.37 -3.77
N GLU A 101 -23.45 -4.18 -2.97
CA GLU A 101 -23.96 -2.89 -2.54
C GLU A 101 -22.95 -2.14 -1.67
N THR A 102 -22.32 -2.84 -0.72
CA THR A 102 -21.28 -2.28 0.14
C THR A 102 -20.02 -1.91 -0.67
N ILE A 103 -19.56 -2.81 -1.56
CA ILE A 103 -18.43 -2.51 -2.44
C ILE A 103 -18.71 -1.24 -3.26
N GLN A 104 -19.91 -1.17 -3.89
CA GLN A 104 -20.25 0.01 -4.68
C GLN A 104 -20.32 1.28 -3.85
N ALA A 105 -20.85 1.21 -2.63
CA ALA A 105 -20.94 2.36 -1.74
C ALA A 105 -19.54 2.82 -1.27
N ALA A 106 -18.65 1.89 -0.93
CA ALA A 106 -17.27 2.19 -0.57
C ALA A 106 -16.50 2.88 -1.72
N LEU A 107 -16.66 2.39 -2.95
CA LEU A 107 -16.09 3.02 -4.14
C LEU A 107 -16.61 4.45 -4.34
N LEU A 108 -17.90 4.71 -4.11
CA LEU A 108 -18.46 6.06 -4.25
C LEU A 108 -18.00 6.99 -3.14
N ALA A 109 -17.88 6.51 -1.90
CA ALA A 109 -17.30 7.29 -0.80
C ALA A 109 -15.84 7.67 -1.06
N ALA A 110 -15.04 6.72 -1.57
CA ALA A 110 -13.66 6.99 -1.97
C ALA A 110 -13.58 7.99 -3.13
N LYS A 111 -14.50 7.91 -4.10
CA LYS A 111 -14.59 8.89 -5.21
C LYS A 111 -14.92 10.29 -4.69
N ASP A 112 -15.86 10.42 -3.77
CA ASP A 112 -16.17 11.72 -3.15
C ASP A 112 -14.95 12.29 -2.42
N MET A 113 -14.21 11.45 -1.68
CA MET A 113 -13.00 11.86 -0.97
C MET A 113 -11.86 12.26 -1.92
N MET A 114 -11.79 11.66 -3.12
CA MET A 114 -10.83 12.06 -4.17
C MET A 114 -11.21 13.40 -4.80
N ASP A 115 -12.50 13.63 -5.05
CA ASP A 115 -13.00 14.86 -5.67
C ASP A 115 -12.96 16.06 -4.69
N HIS A 116 -13.13 15.78 -3.39
CA HIS A 116 -13.17 16.75 -2.32
C HIS A 116 -12.20 16.34 -1.20
N PRO A 117 -10.88 16.42 -1.41
CA PRO A 117 -9.89 15.96 -0.44
C PRO A 117 -10.02 16.70 0.89
N MET A 118 -9.77 15.98 1.98
CA MET A 118 -9.74 16.53 3.33
C MET A 118 -8.47 17.37 3.52
N GLU A 119 -8.63 18.60 4.03
CA GLU A 119 -7.48 19.39 4.48
C GLU A 119 -6.87 18.75 5.74
N GLY A 120 -5.56 18.57 5.78
CA GLY A 120 -4.85 17.94 6.90
C GLY A 120 -5.06 16.42 7.00
N GLY A 121 -5.40 15.76 5.91
CA GLY A 121 -5.50 14.31 5.80
C GLY A 121 -4.71 13.74 4.62
N ALA A 122 -4.30 12.48 4.67
CA ALA A 122 -3.72 11.78 3.53
C ALA A 122 -4.68 11.74 2.34
N ARG A 123 -4.16 11.84 1.11
CA ARG A 123 -5.01 11.85 -0.09
C ARG A 123 -5.39 10.45 -0.52
N VAL A 124 -6.67 10.22 -0.77
CA VAL A 124 -7.13 9.05 -1.53
C VAL A 124 -6.68 9.23 -2.98
N VAL A 125 -5.89 8.29 -3.51
CA VAL A 125 -5.30 8.38 -4.87
C VAL A 125 -5.82 7.29 -5.81
N GLY A 126 -6.76 6.51 -5.35
CA GLY A 126 -7.42 5.41 -6.04
C GLY A 126 -7.99 4.46 -5.04
N VAL A 127 -8.49 3.32 -5.49
CA VAL A 127 -8.98 2.23 -4.64
C VAL A 127 -8.28 0.94 -5.04
N ASN A 128 -7.92 0.13 -4.05
CA ASN A 128 -7.61 -1.28 -4.24
C ASN A 128 -8.88 -2.11 -3.99
N MET A 129 -9.25 -2.96 -4.93
CA MET A 129 -10.43 -3.81 -4.81
C MET A 129 -9.97 -5.24 -4.50
N GLU A 130 -9.84 -5.56 -3.19
CA GLU A 130 -9.50 -6.90 -2.74
C GLU A 130 -10.77 -7.76 -2.62
N GLY A 131 -10.87 -8.75 -3.49
CA GLY A 131 -12.11 -9.50 -3.65
C GLY A 131 -13.19 -8.72 -4.44
N PRO A 132 -14.35 -9.36 -4.65
CA PRO A 132 -14.78 -10.67 -4.17
C PRO A 132 -14.31 -11.88 -5.01
N PHE A 133 -13.41 -11.69 -5.98
CA PHE A 133 -13.03 -12.68 -7.00
C PHE A 133 -11.88 -13.59 -6.55
N ILE A 134 -11.96 -14.13 -5.35
CA ILE A 134 -10.91 -14.90 -4.67
C ILE A 134 -11.26 -16.39 -4.58
N ALA A 135 -10.28 -17.23 -4.23
CA ALA A 135 -10.50 -18.66 -4.00
C ALA A 135 -11.00 -18.91 -2.56
N LYS A 136 -12.08 -19.67 -2.42
CA LYS A 136 -12.67 -20.03 -1.10
C LYS A 136 -11.67 -20.71 -0.16
N GLU A 137 -10.84 -21.57 -0.73
CA GLU A 137 -9.80 -22.33 -0.01
C GLU A 137 -8.68 -21.44 0.55
N ARG A 138 -8.61 -20.20 0.07
CA ARG A 138 -7.61 -19.21 0.46
C ARG A 138 -8.23 -17.90 0.96
N LYS A 139 -9.47 -17.95 1.40
CA LYS A 139 -10.23 -16.78 1.82
C LYS A 139 -9.59 -15.98 2.97
N GLY A 140 -8.76 -16.62 3.81
CA GLY A 140 -8.25 -15.96 5.01
C GLY A 140 -9.39 -15.50 5.91
N ALA A 141 -9.39 -14.22 6.28
CA ALA A 141 -10.44 -13.55 7.04
C ALA A 141 -11.62 -13.05 6.18
N GLN A 142 -11.58 -13.25 4.85
CA GLN A 142 -12.65 -12.83 3.94
C GLN A 142 -13.93 -13.66 4.16
N LYS A 143 -15.09 -13.04 3.94
CA LYS A 143 -16.41 -13.66 4.16
C LYS A 143 -16.77 -14.60 3.02
N GLU A 144 -16.85 -15.91 3.32
CA GLU A 144 -17.00 -16.95 2.30
C GLU A 144 -18.28 -16.83 1.47
N GLU A 145 -19.38 -16.41 2.07
CA GLU A 145 -20.69 -16.30 1.40
C GLU A 145 -20.75 -15.19 0.35
N ASP A 146 -19.85 -14.19 0.43
CA ASP A 146 -19.76 -13.08 -0.53
C ASP A 146 -18.69 -13.31 -1.62
N ILE A 147 -17.96 -14.43 -1.59
CA ILE A 147 -16.99 -14.79 -2.62
C ILE A 147 -17.70 -15.12 -3.93
N LEU A 148 -17.22 -14.49 -5.00
CA LEU A 148 -17.75 -14.65 -6.34
C LEU A 148 -16.68 -15.20 -7.29
N PRO A 149 -17.05 -15.98 -8.31
CA PRO A 149 -16.13 -16.27 -9.40
C PRO A 149 -15.76 -14.96 -10.13
N PRO A 150 -14.58 -14.90 -10.79
CA PRO A 150 -14.19 -13.77 -11.61
C PRO A 150 -15.27 -13.40 -12.64
N ASP A 151 -15.83 -12.19 -12.53
CA ASP A 151 -16.92 -11.65 -13.36
C ASP A 151 -16.51 -10.27 -13.86
N PHE A 152 -15.88 -10.22 -15.05
CA PHE A 152 -15.44 -8.95 -15.64
C PHE A 152 -16.60 -7.96 -15.87
N PRO A 153 -17.78 -8.34 -16.38
CA PRO A 153 -18.93 -7.45 -16.48
C PRO A 153 -19.34 -6.81 -15.13
N LEU A 154 -19.25 -7.55 -14.02
CA LEU A 154 -19.53 -6.99 -12.69
C LEU A 154 -18.44 -5.99 -12.28
N PHE A 155 -17.17 -6.35 -12.44
CA PHE A 155 -16.04 -5.46 -12.19
C PHE A 155 -16.12 -4.17 -13.02
N GLN A 156 -16.41 -4.29 -14.32
CA GLN A 156 -16.55 -3.14 -15.21
C GLN A 156 -17.64 -2.18 -14.72
N ARG A 157 -18.79 -2.69 -14.24
CA ARG A 157 -19.83 -1.84 -13.64
C ARG A 157 -19.35 -1.08 -12.41
N PHE A 158 -18.58 -1.72 -11.52
CA PHE A 158 -17.97 -1.04 -10.38
C PHE A 158 -17.00 0.05 -10.82
N TYR A 159 -16.12 -0.28 -11.76
CA TYR A 159 -15.13 0.63 -12.32
C TYR A 159 -15.79 1.86 -12.96
N GLU A 160 -16.77 1.66 -13.84
CA GLU A 160 -17.47 2.76 -14.54
C GLU A 160 -18.28 3.62 -13.57
N LYS A 161 -19.04 3.03 -12.66
CA LYS A 161 -19.86 3.78 -11.70
C LYS A 161 -19.04 4.59 -10.71
N SER A 162 -17.85 4.15 -10.37
CA SER A 162 -16.92 4.90 -9.53
C SER A 162 -16.10 5.95 -10.29
N GLY A 163 -16.28 6.07 -11.62
CA GLY A 163 -15.53 7.00 -12.45
C GLY A 163 -14.08 6.56 -12.69
N GLY A 164 -13.79 5.25 -12.65
CA GLY A 164 -12.49 4.70 -13.00
C GLY A 164 -11.42 4.85 -11.91
N ILE A 165 -11.83 4.96 -10.65
CA ILE A 165 -10.88 5.17 -9.54
C ILE A 165 -10.19 3.89 -9.05
N VAL A 166 -10.61 2.71 -9.50
CA VAL A 166 -9.96 1.45 -9.13
C VAL A 166 -8.57 1.41 -9.77
N ARG A 167 -7.53 1.38 -8.95
CA ARG A 167 -6.12 1.31 -9.37
C ARG A 167 -5.56 -0.09 -9.34
N LEU A 168 -6.04 -0.91 -8.40
CA LEU A 168 -5.71 -2.33 -8.29
C LEU A 168 -6.99 -3.14 -8.18
N VAL A 169 -6.98 -4.35 -8.75
CA VAL A 169 -8.00 -5.37 -8.53
C VAL A 169 -7.33 -6.71 -8.27
N ASP A 170 -7.73 -7.34 -7.18
CA ASP A 170 -7.15 -8.57 -6.67
C ASP A 170 -8.05 -9.76 -6.99
N LEU A 171 -7.46 -10.84 -7.51
CA LEU A 171 -8.23 -12.04 -7.82
C LEU A 171 -7.40 -13.32 -7.77
N ALA A 172 -8.12 -14.46 -7.70
CA ALA A 172 -7.61 -15.80 -7.91
C ALA A 172 -7.74 -16.19 -9.41
N PRO A 173 -6.68 -16.07 -10.21
CA PRO A 173 -6.77 -16.21 -11.67
C PRO A 173 -7.02 -17.65 -12.14
N GLU A 174 -6.81 -18.66 -11.28
CA GLU A 174 -7.09 -20.07 -11.56
C GLU A 174 -8.58 -20.42 -11.49
N GLN A 175 -9.39 -19.52 -10.92
CA GLN A 175 -10.85 -19.72 -10.86
C GLN A 175 -11.47 -19.61 -12.27
N PRO A 176 -12.62 -20.29 -12.52
CA PRO A 176 -13.28 -20.24 -13.82
C PRO A 176 -13.54 -18.81 -14.29
N GLY A 177 -13.05 -18.48 -15.49
CA GLY A 177 -13.15 -17.13 -16.07
C GLY A 177 -12.01 -16.18 -15.67
N GLY A 178 -11.09 -16.60 -14.76
CA GLY A 178 -10.04 -15.73 -14.23
C GLY A 178 -9.09 -15.18 -15.28
N LEU A 179 -8.60 -16.00 -16.19
CA LEU A 179 -7.67 -15.52 -17.24
C LEU A 179 -8.33 -14.54 -18.22
N ASP A 180 -9.60 -14.75 -18.57
CA ASP A 180 -10.38 -13.80 -19.40
C ASP A 180 -10.62 -12.47 -18.65
N PHE A 181 -10.90 -12.55 -17.34
CA PHE A 181 -10.98 -11.36 -16.48
C PHE A 181 -9.66 -10.59 -16.48
N VAL A 182 -8.53 -11.27 -16.24
CA VAL A 182 -7.20 -10.65 -16.22
C VAL A 182 -6.91 -9.90 -17.51
N GLU A 183 -7.12 -10.55 -18.66
CA GLU A 183 -6.84 -9.97 -19.99
C GLU A 183 -7.62 -8.68 -20.24
N LYS A 184 -8.86 -8.59 -19.75
CA LYS A 184 -9.72 -7.41 -19.90
C LYS A 184 -9.43 -6.34 -18.84
N ALA A 185 -9.29 -6.74 -17.57
CA ALA A 185 -9.08 -5.81 -16.47
C ALA A 185 -7.70 -5.12 -16.51
N SER A 186 -6.67 -5.80 -17.04
CA SER A 186 -5.33 -5.23 -17.21
C SER A 186 -5.28 -4.05 -18.19
N GLN A 187 -6.31 -3.83 -18.98
CA GLN A 187 -6.46 -2.64 -19.83
C GLN A 187 -7.01 -1.41 -19.06
N LEU A 188 -7.52 -1.63 -17.84
CA LEU A 188 -8.18 -0.60 -17.03
C LEU A 188 -7.35 -0.21 -15.79
N CYS A 189 -6.74 -1.19 -15.12
CA CYS A 189 -6.00 -1.01 -13.88
C CYS A 189 -4.94 -2.09 -13.69
N THR A 190 -4.14 -1.98 -12.64
CA THR A 190 -3.21 -3.04 -12.23
C THR A 190 -4.01 -4.25 -11.73
N VAL A 191 -3.69 -5.43 -12.28
CA VAL A 191 -4.29 -6.71 -11.85
C VAL A 191 -3.30 -7.45 -10.97
N SER A 192 -3.76 -7.88 -9.80
CA SER A 192 -2.98 -8.57 -8.79
C SER A 192 -3.47 -10.00 -8.55
N ILE A 193 -2.54 -10.93 -8.43
CA ILE A 193 -2.82 -12.29 -7.99
C ILE A 193 -2.93 -12.31 -6.47
N ALA A 194 -4.07 -12.75 -5.93
CA ALA A 194 -4.39 -12.69 -4.51
C ALA A 194 -5.28 -13.87 -4.09
N HIS A 195 -5.20 -14.28 -2.82
CA HIS A 195 -6.11 -15.28 -2.23
C HIS A 195 -6.37 -16.47 -3.17
N THR A 196 -5.29 -17.12 -3.57
CA THR A 196 -5.28 -18.05 -4.72
C THR A 196 -4.73 -19.43 -4.37
N THR A 197 -5.27 -20.44 -4.99
CA THR A 197 -4.72 -21.81 -4.97
C THR A 197 -3.81 -22.09 -6.17
N ALA A 198 -3.59 -21.10 -7.05
CA ALA A 198 -2.77 -21.26 -8.24
C ALA A 198 -1.40 -21.89 -7.94
N ASP A 199 -0.98 -22.80 -8.78
CA ASP A 199 0.39 -23.29 -8.79
C ASP A 199 1.30 -22.36 -9.62
N TYR A 200 2.56 -22.76 -9.79
CA TYR A 200 3.55 -21.99 -10.55
C TYR A 200 3.13 -21.74 -12.00
N ASP A 201 2.66 -22.80 -12.70
CA ASP A 201 2.31 -22.72 -14.11
C ASP A 201 1.04 -21.89 -14.34
N GLN A 202 0.06 -22.01 -13.44
CA GLN A 202 -1.16 -21.19 -13.44
C GLN A 202 -0.85 -19.72 -13.18
N ALA A 203 0.05 -19.41 -12.22
CA ALA A 203 0.50 -18.06 -11.98
C ALA A 203 1.21 -17.45 -13.19
N LYS A 204 2.13 -18.21 -13.84
CA LYS A 204 2.81 -17.77 -15.08
C LYS A 204 1.82 -17.51 -16.21
N ALA A 205 0.80 -18.36 -16.37
CA ALA A 205 -0.26 -18.13 -17.37
C ALA A 205 -1.04 -16.83 -17.09
N ALA A 206 -1.30 -16.49 -15.81
CA ALA A 206 -1.93 -15.24 -15.43
C ALA A 206 -1.02 -14.02 -15.70
N PHE A 207 0.30 -14.15 -15.45
CA PHE A 207 1.27 -13.08 -15.77
C PHE A 207 1.33 -12.81 -17.28
N ASP A 208 1.27 -13.83 -18.10
CA ASP A 208 1.22 -13.70 -19.56
C ASP A 208 -0.08 -13.05 -20.06
N LYS A 209 -1.15 -13.09 -19.25
CA LYS A 209 -2.42 -12.42 -19.53
C LYS A 209 -2.51 -10.99 -19.00
N GLY A 210 -1.58 -10.55 -18.16
CA GLY A 210 -1.54 -9.16 -17.72
C GLY A 210 -1.50 -8.94 -16.20
N VAL A 211 -1.40 -9.98 -15.38
CA VAL A 211 -1.08 -9.81 -13.96
C VAL A 211 0.34 -9.28 -13.84
N THR A 212 0.49 -8.15 -13.15
CA THR A 212 1.79 -7.50 -12.89
C THR A 212 2.05 -7.24 -11.41
N HIS A 213 1.19 -7.76 -10.54
CA HIS A 213 1.22 -7.53 -9.11
C HIS A 213 0.86 -8.81 -8.34
N ALA A 214 1.34 -8.93 -7.11
CA ALA A 214 0.98 -10.02 -6.19
C ALA A 214 0.72 -9.42 -4.82
N THR A 215 -0.48 -9.56 -4.34
CA THR A 215 -1.01 -9.02 -3.10
C THR A 215 -0.41 -9.79 -1.92
N HIS A 216 0.03 -9.09 -0.86
CA HIS A 216 0.58 -9.62 0.40
C HIS A 216 1.32 -10.95 0.24
N LEU A 217 2.36 -10.95 -0.61
CA LEU A 217 3.13 -12.12 -1.04
C LEU A 217 3.46 -13.06 0.14
N PHE A 218 3.32 -14.36 -0.03
CA PHE A 218 3.33 -15.46 0.94
C PHE A 218 2.01 -15.73 1.65
N ASN A 219 1.15 -14.73 1.85
CA ASN A 219 -0.09 -14.87 2.60
C ASN A 219 -1.24 -15.27 1.66
N ALA A 220 -2.08 -16.20 2.12
CA ALA A 220 -3.24 -16.72 1.38
C ALA A 220 -2.93 -17.21 -0.05
N MET A 221 -1.73 -17.77 -0.30
CA MET A 221 -1.32 -18.30 -1.60
C MET A 221 -0.45 -19.55 -1.48
N SER A 222 -0.07 -20.17 -2.61
CA SER A 222 0.86 -21.29 -2.62
C SER A 222 2.29 -20.81 -2.36
N GLY A 223 2.92 -21.37 -1.31
CA GLY A 223 4.25 -20.97 -0.87
C GLY A 223 5.39 -21.51 -1.71
N LEU A 224 6.61 -21.01 -1.45
CA LEU A 224 7.84 -21.44 -2.11
C LEU A 224 8.32 -22.78 -1.59
N HIS A 225 8.33 -23.79 -2.44
CA HIS A 225 8.93 -25.10 -2.18
C HIS A 225 9.84 -25.48 -3.35
N HIS A 226 11.00 -26.08 -3.09
CA HIS A 226 12.05 -26.35 -4.08
C HIS A 226 11.65 -27.25 -5.28
N ARG A 227 10.53 -27.97 -5.21
CA ARG A 227 9.95 -28.78 -6.28
C ARG A 227 8.55 -28.32 -6.71
N LYS A 228 7.92 -27.44 -5.94
CA LYS A 228 6.62 -26.83 -6.24
C LYS A 228 6.70 -25.35 -5.87
N PRO A 229 7.25 -24.50 -6.74
CA PRO A 229 7.58 -23.12 -6.38
C PRO A 229 6.37 -22.27 -6.01
N GLY A 230 5.18 -22.64 -6.46
CA GLY A 230 3.94 -21.91 -6.20
C GLY A 230 3.93 -20.51 -6.80
N VAL A 231 2.98 -19.71 -6.36
CA VAL A 231 2.87 -18.30 -6.74
C VAL A 231 4.11 -17.53 -6.32
N VAL A 232 4.61 -17.74 -5.09
CA VAL A 232 5.80 -17.04 -4.57
C VAL A 232 7.00 -17.27 -5.47
N GLY A 233 7.24 -18.51 -5.90
CA GLY A 233 8.33 -18.81 -6.82
C GLY A 233 8.13 -18.21 -8.21
N ALA A 234 6.89 -18.18 -8.72
CA ALA A 234 6.58 -17.54 -9.99
C ALA A 234 6.84 -16.04 -9.97
N VAL A 235 6.48 -15.34 -8.86
CA VAL A 235 6.74 -13.90 -8.67
C VAL A 235 8.24 -13.61 -8.57
N PHE A 236 9.01 -14.45 -7.90
CA PHE A 236 10.47 -14.29 -7.86
C PHE A 236 11.12 -14.46 -9.22
N ASP A 237 10.63 -15.41 -10.01
CA ASP A 237 11.18 -15.77 -11.33
C ASP A 237 10.78 -14.81 -12.46
N ASP A 238 9.68 -14.06 -12.32
CA ASP A 238 9.15 -13.16 -13.35
C ASP A 238 9.44 -11.69 -13.04
N SER A 239 10.31 -11.05 -13.81
CA SER A 239 10.70 -9.66 -13.62
C SER A 239 9.58 -8.64 -13.88
N ARG A 240 8.45 -9.04 -14.47
CA ARG A 240 7.29 -8.18 -14.75
C ARG A 240 6.43 -7.96 -13.52
N VAL A 241 6.50 -8.86 -12.51
CA VAL A 241 5.56 -8.91 -11.40
C VAL A 241 6.18 -8.33 -10.12
N ARG A 242 5.48 -7.40 -9.50
CA ARG A 242 5.80 -6.82 -8.19
C ARG A 242 5.17 -7.64 -7.09
N GLY A 243 5.74 -7.62 -5.89
CA GLY A 243 5.17 -8.28 -4.71
C GLY A 243 4.99 -7.31 -3.56
N GLU A 244 3.79 -7.26 -3.00
CA GLU A 244 3.53 -6.60 -1.73
C GLU A 244 4.05 -7.45 -0.58
N LEU A 245 4.59 -6.79 0.44
CA LEU A 245 5.12 -7.42 1.65
C LEU A 245 4.57 -6.71 2.87
N ILE A 246 3.98 -7.45 3.80
CA ILE A 246 3.63 -6.96 5.14
C ILE A 246 4.85 -7.17 6.03
N CYS A 247 5.45 -6.07 6.49
CA CYS A 247 6.78 -6.10 7.14
C CYS A 247 6.72 -5.93 8.65
N ASP A 248 5.66 -6.42 9.28
CA ASP A 248 5.45 -6.41 10.73
C ASP A 248 6.30 -7.43 11.51
N GLY A 249 6.93 -8.40 10.81
CA GLY A 249 7.71 -9.49 11.40
C GLY A 249 6.87 -10.66 11.90
N PHE A 250 5.52 -10.59 11.81
CA PHE A 250 4.59 -11.64 12.15
C PHE A 250 4.06 -12.38 10.92
N HIS A 251 3.61 -11.64 9.89
CA HIS A 251 3.16 -12.21 8.62
C HIS A 251 4.31 -12.87 7.87
N ILE A 252 5.47 -12.23 7.88
CA ILE A 252 6.66 -12.74 7.21
C ILE A 252 7.85 -12.66 8.18
N HIS A 253 8.50 -13.81 8.41
CA HIS A 253 9.69 -13.86 9.26
C HIS A 253 10.81 -12.96 8.72
N PRO A 254 11.57 -12.22 9.56
CA PRO A 254 12.62 -11.30 9.11
C PRO A 254 13.65 -11.89 8.15
N ALA A 255 14.02 -13.16 8.32
CA ALA A 255 14.95 -13.83 7.41
C ALA A 255 14.34 -14.01 6.00
N VAL A 256 13.01 -14.23 5.90
CA VAL A 256 12.29 -14.36 4.63
C VAL A 256 12.13 -12.98 3.99
N LEU A 257 11.85 -11.93 4.77
CA LEU A 257 11.82 -10.54 4.28
C LEU A 257 13.15 -10.15 3.62
N ARG A 258 14.29 -10.41 4.30
CA ARG A 258 15.61 -10.14 3.70
C ARG A 258 15.85 -10.88 2.39
N ALA A 259 15.39 -12.13 2.29
CA ALA A 259 15.49 -12.91 1.05
C ALA A 259 14.57 -12.34 -0.05
N ALA A 260 13.33 -12.00 0.31
CA ALA A 260 12.36 -11.42 -0.61
C ALA A 260 12.85 -10.08 -1.20
N PHE A 261 13.36 -9.17 -0.36
CA PHE A 261 13.95 -7.90 -0.83
C PHE A 261 15.13 -8.10 -1.77
N ARG A 262 16.00 -9.11 -1.52
CA ARG A 262 17.12 -9.42 -2.42
C ARG A 262 16.66 -9.98 -3.76
N LEU A 263 15.62 -10.82 -3.78
CA LEU A 263 15.10 -11.45 -4.99
C LEU A 263 14.22 -10.51 -5.82
N LEU A 264 13.42 -9.68 -5.17
CA LEU A 264 12.53 -8.74 -5.84
C LEU A 264 13.26 -7.45 -6.27
N GLY A 265 14.18 -6.94 -5.46
CA GLY A 265 14.81 -5.63 -5.72
C GLY A 265 13.76 -4.53 -5.83
N ASP A 266 13.77 -3.79 -6.94
CA ASP A 266 12.81 -2.70 -7.24
C ASP A 266 11.37 -3.19 -7.57
N ARG A 267 11.07 -4.45 -7.29
CA ARG A 267 9.73 -5.03 -7.38
C ARG A 267 9.09 -5.29 -6.01
N ALA A 268 9.82 -5.08 -4.91
CA ALA A 268 9.32 -5.21 -3.56
C ALA A 268 8.59 -3.94 -3.13
N LEU A 269 7.30 -4.04 -2.82
CA LEU A 269 6.51 -2.98 -2.20
C LEU A 269 6.23 -3.36 -0.76
N ILE A 270 6.17 -2.39 0.15
CA ILE A 270 5.59 -2.61 1.47
C ILE A 270 4.17 -2.05 1.49
N VAL A 271 3.28 -2.76 2.16
CA VAL A 271 1.89 -2.38 2.38
C VAL A 271 1.54 -2.67 3.83
N SER A 272 0.70 -1.86 4.42
CA SER A 272 0.30 -2.09 5.80
C SER A 272 -0.64 -3.29 5.92
N ASP A 273 -1.52 -3.50 4.96
CA ASP A 273 -2.66 -4.42 5.09
C ASP A 273 -3.37 -4.23 6.44
N SER A 274 -3.42 -2.95 6.84
CA SER A 274 -3.90 -2.53 8.15
C SER A 274 -5.41 -2.60 8.20
N MET A 275 -5.90 -3.01 9.37
CA MET A 275 -7.32 -3.16 9.66
C MET A 275 -7.79 -2.09 10.65
N ARG A 276 -9.10 -2.00 10.85
CA ARG A 276 -9.80 -1.09 11.76
C ARG A 276 -9.11 -0.91 13.13
N ALA A 277 -8.56 -2.00 13.67
CA ALA A 277 -7.95 -2.02 14.99
C ALA A 277 -6.59 -1.31 15.09
N ASN A 278 -5.94 -0.99 13.97
CA ASN A 278 -4.69 -0.23 14.00
C ASN A 278 -4.91 1.16 14.61
N GLY A 279 -4.11 1.49 15.63
CA GLY A 279 -4.26 2.72 16.41
C GLY A 279 -5.28 2.63 17.55
N MET A 280 -5.94 1.47 17.74
CA MET A 280 -6.90 1.25 18.81
C MET A 280 -6.25 0.52 20.01
N PRO A 281 -6.84 0.61 21.22
CA PRO A 281 -6.31 -0.06 22.39
C PRO A 281 -6.25 -1.57 22.23
N GLU A 282 -5.20 -2.19 22.79
CA GLU A 282 -5.04 -3.66 22.82
C GLU A 282 -6.12 -4.32 23.69
N GLY A 283 -6.62 -5.46 23.25
CA GLY A 283 -7.64 -6.25 23.94
C GLY A 283 -9.08 -5.89 23.59
N GLU A 284 -9.31 -4.86 22.78
CA GLU A 284 -10.63 -4.54 22.26
C GLU A 284 -11.02 -5.52 21.13
N ALA A 285 -12.32 -5.71 20.96
CA ALA A 285 -12.88 -6.54 19.89
C ALA A 285 -13.57 -5.64 18.87
N PHE A 286 -13.32 -5.95 17.58
CA PHE A 286 -13.83 -5.16 16.46
C PHE A 286 -14.59 -6.04 15.48
N ASP A 287 -15.53 -5.45 14.77
CA ASP A 287 -16.21 -6.10 13.65
C ASP A 287 -15.35 -5.99 12.37
N LEU A 288 -15.11 -7.13 11.74
CA LEU A 288 -14.45 -7.25 10.45
C LEU A 288 -15.41 -7.91 9.47
N GLY A 289 -16.19 -7.11 8.75
CA GLY A 289 -17.15 -7.62 7.76
C GLY A 289 -18.17 -8.61 8.33
N GLY A 290 -18.58 -8.45 9.59
CA GLY A 290 -19.48 -9.34 10.32
C GLY A 290 -18.80 -10.44 11.12
N GLN A 291 -17.47 -10.47 11.18
CA GLN A 291 -16.68 -11.38 12.00
C GLN A 291 -15.98 -10.59 13.12
N MET A 292 -16.10 -11.07 14.36
CA MET A 292 -15.42 -10.41 15.48
C MET A 292 -13.94 -10.80 15.51
N VAL A 293 -13.08 -9.80 15.59
CA VAL A 293 -11.62 -9.96 15.74
C VAL A 293 -11.15 -9.29 17.01
N THR A 294 -10.04 -9.74 17.56
CA THR A 294 -9.42 -9.16 18.77
C THR A 294 -7.95 -8.90 18.54
N VAL A 295 -7.44 -7.79 19.12
CA VAL A 295 -6.01 -7.46 19.06
C VAL A 295 -5.28 -8.09 20.24
N HIS A 296 -4.29 -8.93 19.94
CA HIS A 296 -3.41 -9.56 20.93
C HIS A 296 -1.95 -9.50 20.50
N HIS A 297 -1.10 -8.85 21.30
CA HIS A 297 0.34 -8.74 21.05
C HIS A 297 0.69 -8.23 19.65
N GLY A 298 -0.01 -7.17 19.21
CA GLY A 298 0.21 -6.56 17.91
C GLY A 298 -0.28 -7.40 16.71
N LYS A 299 -1.19 -8.35 16.95
CA LYS A 299 -1.86 -9.15 15.90
C LYS A 299 -3.36 -9.04 16.04
N GLU A 300 -4.04 -8.96 14.93
CA GLU A 300 -5.49 -9.09 14.87
C GLU A 300 -5.86 -10.55 14.55
N LEU A 301 -6.69 -11.14 15.38
CA LEU A 301 -6.98 -12.57 15.34
C LEU A 301 -8.49 -12.82 15.29
N LEU A 302 -8.92 -13.72 14.40
CA LEU A 302 -10.21 -14.37 14.45
C LEU A 302 -10.29 -15.33 15.64
N PRO A 303 -11.50 -15.76 16.09
CA PRO A 303 -11.67 -16.70 17.19
C PRO A 303 -10.97 -18.06 17.00
N ASP A 304 -10.71 -18.46 15.78
CA ASP A 304 -9.98 -19.69 15.43
C ASP A 304 -8.46 -19.51 15.38
N GLY A 305 -7.96 -18.30 15.66
CA GLY A 305 -6.54 -17.96 15.66
C GLY A 305 -5.98 -17.56 14.28
N THR A 306 -6.82 -17.45 13.25
CA THR A 306 -6.41 -16.94 11.94
C THR A 306 -6.03 -15.46 12.07
N ILE A 307 -4.89 -15.06 11.49
CA ILE A 307 -4.49 -13.64 11.42
C ILE A 307 -5.39 -12.94 10.39
N ALA A 308 -5.93 -11.80 10.79
CA ALA A 308 -6.90 -11.04 10.00
C ALA A 308 -6.32 -9.65 9.66
N GLY A 309 -5.38 -9.60 8.72
CA GLY A 309 -4.65 -8.37 8.39
C GLY A 309 -3.71 -7.92 9.52
N SER A 310 -3.27 -6.68 9.48
CA SER A 310 -2.28 -6.15 10.41
C SER A 310 -2.84 -5.03 11.31
N VAL A 311 -2.09 -4.71 12.36
CA VAL A 311 -2.28 -3.50 13.19
C VAL A 311 -1.03 -2.61 13.13
N THR A 312 -0.32 -2.63 12.00
CA THR A 312 0.89 -1.83 11.75
C THR A 312 0.63 -0.68 10.78
N ASN A 313 1.61 0.15 10.55
CA ASN A 313 1.61 1.21 9.53
C ASN A 313 2.97 1.26 8.82
N LEU A 314 3.02 1.92 7.66
CA LEU A 314 4.24 1.96 6.83
C LEU A 314 5.46 2.54 7.56
N HIS A 315 5.28 3.52 8.42
CA HIS A 315 6.38 4.09 9.22
C HIS A 315 7.00 3.02 10.13
N GLN A 316 6.17 2.29 10.86
CA GLN A 316 6.64 1.21 11.73
C GLN A 316 7.29 0.08 10.91
N GLU A 317 6.77 -0.23 9.73
CA GLU A 317 7.34 -1.24 8.85
C GLU A 317 8.71 -0.87 8.29
N ILE A 318 8.93 0.42 7.96
CA ILE A 318 10.26 0.94 7.59
C ILE A 318 11.24 0.73 8.74
N LYS A 319 10.85 1.11 9.99
CA LYS A 319 11.69 0.90 11.18
C LYS A 319 12.00 -0.59 11.40
N ASN A 320 10.99 -1.45 11.25
CA ASN A 320 11.16 -2.90 11.35
C ASN A 320 12.17 -3.42 10.31
N LEU A 321 12.01 -3.06 9.04
CA LEU A 321 12.88 -3.48 7.94
C LEU A 321 14.33 -3.09 8.19
N VAL A 322 14.57 -1.85 8.62
CA VAL A 322 15.93 -1.39 8.98
C VAL A 322 16.49 -2.24 10.12
N SER A 323 15.69 -2.49 11.17
CA SER A 323 16.09 -3.35 12.30
C SER A 323 16.36 -4.80 11.88
N PHE A 324 15.66 -5.29 10.86
CA PHE A 324 15.86 -6.62 10.28
C PHE A 324 17.05 -6.69 9.33
N GLY A 325 17.70 -5.56 9.02
CA GLY A 325 18.91 -5.48 8.19
C GLY A 325 18.63 -5.29 6.69
N VAL A 326 17.49 -4.73 6.33
CA VAL A 326 17.22 -4.18 4.99
C VAL A 326 17.76 -2.75 4.94
N PRO A 327 18.48 -2.32 3.89
CA PRO A 327 18.97 -0.93 3.77
C PRO A 327 17.83 0.08 3.86
N PHE A 328 18.05 1.19 4.58
CA PHE A 328 17.07 2.25 4.79
C PHE A 328 16.51 2.79 3.46
N GLU A 329 17.39 3.08 2.51
CA GLU A 329 17.02 3.61 1.20
C GLU A 329 16.10 2.65 0.44
N GLN A 330 16.34 1.35 0.57
CA GLN A 330 15.50 0.32 -0.05
C GLN A 330 14.14 0.21 0.64
N ALA A 331 14.10 0.30 1.98
CA ALA A 331 12.86 0.27 2.74
C ALA A 331 11.97 1.49 2.41
N VAL A 332 12.57 2.69 2.37
CA VAL A 332 11.84 3.93 1.99
C VAL A 332 11.37 3.86 0.54
N LYS A 333 12.20 3.41 -0.40
CA LYS A 333 11.81 3.25 -1.81
C LYS A 333 10.61 2.32 -1.98
N ALA A 334 10.58 1.24 -1.19
CA ALA A 334 9.50 0.26 -1.18
C ALA A 334 8.19 0.80 -0.56
N ALA A 335 8.26 1.85 0.25
CA ALA A 335 7.11 2.54 0.86
C ALA A 335 6.64 3.78 0.09
N THR A 336 7.34 4.19 -0.97
CA THR A 336 7.12 5.49 -1.63
C THR A 336 7.04 5.35 -3.15
N LEU A 337 8.17 5.30 -3.85
CA LEU A 337 8.22 5.27 -5.32
C LEU A 337 7.63 4.00 -5.92
N LEU A 338 7.90 2.84 -5.30
CA LEU A 338 7.48 1.57 -5.90
C LEU A 338 5.96 1.36 -5.83
N PRO A 339 5.26 1.66 -4.70
CA PRO A 339 3.79 1.65 -4.70
C PRO A 339 3.19 2.75 -5.58
N ALA A 340 3.76 3.96 -5.63
CA ALA A 340 3.31 5.00 -6.56
C ALA A 340 3.40 4.52 -8.04
N ARG A 341 4.46 3.81 -8.39
CA ARG A 341 4.65 3.21 -9.73
C ARG A 341 3.65 2.09 -10.00
N ALA A 342 3.28 1.31 -8.98
CA ALA A 342 2.31 0.23 -9.14
C ALA A 342 0.91 0.76 -9.53
N ILE A 343 0.58 1.98 -9.12
CA ILE A 343 -0.71 2.64 -9.42
C ILE A 343 -0.60 3.73 -10.49
N GLY A 344 0.57 3.86 -11.16
CA GLY A 344 0.79 4.80 -12.27
C GLY A 344 0.89 6.27 -11.85
N LEU A 345 1.32 6.57 -10.63
CA LEU A 345 1.44 7.94 -10.09
C LEU A 345 2.90 8.34 -9.79
N ASP A 346 3.89 7.55 -10.21
CA ASP A 346 5.30 7.83 -9.96
C ASP A 346 5.84 9.07 -10.69
N GLY A 347 5.09 9.63 -11.63
CA GLY A 347 5.33 10.95 -12.20
C GLY A 347 4.94 12.13 -11.31
N GLU A 348 4.08 11.88 -10.29
CA GLU A 348 3.51 12.95 -9.44
C GLU A 348 3.99 12.87 -7.99
N ILE A 349 4.18 11.65 -7.44
CA ILE A 349 4.51 11.38 -6.04
C ILE A 349 5.61 10.33 -5.91
N GLY A 350 6.03 10.04 -4.69
CA GLY A 350 6.88 8.90 -4.32
C GLY A 350 8.39 9.12 -4.44
N SER A 351 8.86 10.28 -4.92
CA SER A 351 10.28 10.66 -4.86
C SER A 351 10.47 12.18 -4.78
N ILE A 352 11.62 12.61 -4.26
CA ILE A 352 11.98 14.03 -4.17
C ILE A 352 12.60 14.45 -5.49
N ALA A 353 11.76 14.98 -6.39
CA ALA A 353 12.19 15.44 -7.71
C ALA A 353 11.39 16.69 -8.13
N PRO A 354 12.01 17.62 -8.90
CA PRO A 354 11.33 18.80 -9.38
C PRO A 354 10.04 18.49 -10.16
N GLY A 355 8.98 19.27 -9.87
CA GLY A 355 7.66 19.13 -10.49
C GLY A 355 6.71 18.18 -9.78
N LYS A 356 7.21 17.29 -8.91
CA LYS A 356 6.38 16.42 -8.08
C LYS A 356 5.77 17.16 -6.91
N ARG A 357 4.73 16.60 -6.30
CA ARG A 357 4.15 17.12 -5.06
C ARG A 357 5.20 17.15 -3.97
N ALA A 358 5.15 18.17 -3.12
CA ALA A 358 6.01 18.30 -1.96
C ALA A 358 5.49 17.48 -0.77
N ASP A 359 5.07 16.24 -1.04
CA ASP A 359 4.69 15.26 -0.02
C ASP A 359 5.98 14.71 0.59
N LEU A 360 6.33 15.19 1.80
CA LEU A 360 7.62 14.93 2.44
C LEU A 360 7.44 14.52 3.89
N VAL A 361 8.24 13.57 4.35
CA VAL A 361 8.36 13.19 5.76
C VAL A 361 9.76 13.52 6.24
N VAL A 362 9.84 14.23 7.38
CA VAL A 362 11.09 14.55 8.06
C VAL A 362 11.29 13.58 9.20
N LEU A 363 12.36 12.82 9.16
CA LEU A 363 12.73 11.83 10.16
C LEU A 363 13.90 12.29 10.98
N ASP A 364 13.89 12.02 12.28
CA ASP A 364 15.03 12.22 13.18
C ASP A 364 16.05 11.04 13.09
N GLU A 365 17.07 11.08 13.93
CA GLU A 365 18.12 10.05 14.00
C GLU A 365 17.62 8.65 14.40
N ASN A 366 16.46 8.57 15.07
CA ASN A 366 15.79 7.33 15.48
C ASN A 366 14.75 6.86 14.46
N LEU A 367 14.67 7.53 13.31
CA LEU A 367 13.64 7.39 12.30
C LEU A 367 12.23 7.74 12.81
N ASP A 368 12.09 8.54 13.87
CA ASP A 368 10.81 9.04 14.32
C ASP A 368 10.38 10.26 13.49
N ILE A 369 9.08 10.39 13.24
CA ILE A 369 8.53 11.47 12.41
C ILE A 369 8.60 12.79 13.20
N ALA A 370 9.38 13.74 12.72
CA ALA A 370 9.48 15.09 13.26
C ALA A 370 8.47 16.05 12.60
N ALA A 371 8.21 15.89 11.31
CA ALA A 371 7.23 16.69 10.56
C ALA A 371 6.76 15.95 9.29
N VAL A 372 5.56 16.29 8.82
CA VAL A 372 5.03 15.90 7.53
C VAL A 372 4.61 17.15 6.77
N TYR A 373 5.06 17.28 5.53
CA TYR A 373 4.64 18.31 4.58
C TYR A 373 3.79 17.66 3.50
N HIS A 374 2.66 18.33 3.14
CA HIS A 374 1.66 17.68 2.32
C HIS A 374 0.74 18.69 1.61
#